data_7165b95a70dfa7c737aa7a796f3d658f
#
_entry.id   7165b95a70dfa7c737aa7a796f3d658f
#
_cell.length_a   1.000
_cell.length_b   1.000
_cell.length_c   1.000
_cell.angle_alpha   90.00
_cell.angle_beta   90.00
_cell.angle_gamma   90.00
#
_symmetry.space_group_name_H-M   'P 1'
#
loop_
_entity.id
_entity.type
_entity.pdbx_description
1 polymer ?
#
loop_
_entity_poly.entity_id
_entity_poly.type
_entity_poly.pdbx_seq_one_letter_code
_entity_poly.pdbx_strand_id
1 'polypeptide(L)'
;MARERKAAIVTGAATGIGAATSRWLATRGYGVVVNYHRSAEAAATVAAACGDAISVRGDVARDEDCRAIAGAALDRWGRIDALVNCAGTTQFVPMSELERLNAPDFERVFAVNVIGPYQMTRAAAAALKEVLGVVVNVSSVSGLVGSGSSYAYAASKGALNTLTLSLARNLAPEVRVNAVLPGFVEGRWIREGVGEAAYERVKEQWAERAALGRVCTPEEVADAIGWLITGAPVVTGQLIMVDAGIALGRPPAVAR
;
A
#
# COMPACT_ATOMS: atom_id res chain seq x y z
N MET A 1 15.10 -9.23 -30.39
CA MET A 1 14.19 -9.87 -29.43
C MET A 1 13.38 -8.78 -28.76
N ALA A 2 12.04 -8.81 -28.84
CA ALA A 2 11.21 -7.88 -28.06
C ALA A 2 11.53 -8.13 -26.58
N ARG A 3 11.87 -7.07 -25.84
CA ARG A 3 12.10 -7.17 -24.39
C ARG A 3 10.79 -7.70 -23.78
N GLU A 4 10.84 -8.87 -23.13
CA GLU A 4 9.70 -9.36 -22.37
C GLU A 4 9.21 -8.26 -21.42
N ARG A 5 7.90 -7.97 -21.50
CA ARG A 5 7.29 -6.89 -20.72
C ARG A 5 7.29 -7.26 -19.24
N LYS A 6 7.86 -6.41 -18.39
CA LYS A 6 7.78 -6.58 -16.95
C LYS A 6 6.34 -6.52 -16.47
N ALA A 7 6.00 -7.28 -15.45
CA ALA A 7 4.67 -7.34 -14.87
C ALA A 7 4.67 -6.95 -13.39
N ALA A 8 3.62 -6.27 -12.97
CA ALA A 8 3.41 -5.87 -11.59
C ALA A 8 1.99 -6.21 -11.12
N ILE A 9 1.88 -6.58 -9.86
CA ILE A 9 0.59 -6.74 -9.16
C ILE A 9 0.45 -5.60 -8.17
N VAL A 10 -0.68 -4.90 -8.21
CA VAL A 10 -1.05 -3.88 -7.22
C VAL A 10 -2.37 -4.30 -6.58
N THR A 11 -2.35 -4.62 -5.29
CA THR A 11 -3.57 -4.94 -4.55
C THR A 11 -4.29 -3.67 -4.09
N GLY A 12 -5.63 -3.71 -4.01
CA GLY A 12 -6.41 -2.52 -3.66
C GLY A 12 -6.26 -1.38 -4.66
N ALA A 13 -6.07 -1.70 -5.94
CA ALA A 13 -5.65 -0.77 -6.98
C ALA A 13 -6.79 0.05 -7.61
N ALA A 14 -8.03 -0.13 -7.18
CA ALA A 14 -9.17 0.59 -7.76
C ALA A 14 -9.18 2.10 -7.45
N THR A 15 -8.52 2.55 -6.38
CA THR A 15 -8.55 3.95 -5.92
C THR A 15 -7.26 4.35 -5.20
N GLY A 16 -7.10 5.66 -4.94
CA GLY A 16 -6.05 6.21 -4.07
C GLY A 16 -4.64 5.80 -4.49
N ILE A 17 -3.81 5.45 -3.52
CA ILE A 17 -2.40 5.07 -3.71
C ILE A 17 -2.26 3.93 -4.72
N GLY A 18 -3.11 2.88 -4.63
CA GLY A 18 -3.04 1.74 -5.53
C GLY A 18 -3.31 2.12 -6.98
N ALA A 19 -4.30 2.96 -7.23
CA ALA A 19 -4.61 3.47 -8.58
C ALA A 19 -3.48 4.36 -9.13
N ALA A 20 -2.93 5.25 -8.31
CA ALA A 20 -1.78 6.09 -8.68
C ALA A 20 -0.55 5.23 -9.00
N THR A 21 -0.25 4.22 -8.17
CA THR A 21 0.85 3.27 -8.38
C THR A 21 0.67 2.47 -9.68
N SER A 22 -0.56 2.01 -9.97
CA SER A 22 -0.85 1.29 -11.21
C SER A 22 -0.56 2.15 -12.44
N ARG A 23 -1.02 3.38 -12.46
CA ARG A 23 -0.71 4.35 -13.53
C ARG A 23 0.79 4.65 -13.62
N TRP A 24 1.45 4.84 -12.49
CA TRP A 24 2.90 5.07 -12.43
C TRP A 24 3.69 3.93 -13.08
N LEU A 25 3.34 2.67 -12.78
CA LEU A 25 3.98 1.48 -13.34
C LEU A 25 3.71 1.36 -14.85
N ALA A 26 2.47 1.60 -15.27
CA ALA A 26 2.07 1.56 -16.67
C ALA A 26 2.87 2.55 -17.54
N THR A 27 3.09 3.79 -17.07
CA THR A 27 3.92 4.78 -17.80
C THR A 27 5.38 4.35 -17.96
N ARG A 28 5.82 3.34 -17.21
CA ARG A 28 7.17 2.75 -17.28
C ARG A 28 7.20 1.40 -17.99
N GLY A 29 6.11 1.07 -18.69
CA GLY A 29 6.03 -0.11 -19.55
C GLY A 29 5.74 -1.42 -18.83
N TYR A 30 5.30 -1.40 -17.58
CA TYR A 30 4.82 -2.60 -16.90
C TYR A 30 3.44 -3.00 -17.39
N GLY A 31 3.21 -4.32 -17.56
CA GLY A 31 1.88 -4.87 -17.50
C GLY A 31 1.39 -4.88 -16.06
N VAL A 32 0.12 -4.51 -15.80
CA VAL A 32 -0.35 -4.30 -14.42
C VAL A 32 -1.61 -5.11 -14.12
N VAL A 33 -1.55 -5.92 -13.06
CA VAL A 33 -2.76 -6.46 -12.42
C VAL A 33 -3.31 -5.41 -11.47
N VAL A 34 -4.47 -4.88 -11.79
CA VAL A 34 -5.27 -3.96 -10.97
C VAL A 34 -6.22 -4.80 -10.11
N ASN A 35 -5.76 -5.23 -8.93
CA ASN A 35 -6.62 -6.02 -8.05
C ASN A 35 -7.61 -5.14 -7.31
N TYR A 36 -8.82 -5.64 -7.16
CA TYR A 36 -9.91 -5.03 -6.39
C TYR A 36 -10.76 -6.09 -5.68
N HIS A 37 -11.44 -5.69 -4.60
CA HIS A 37 -12.40 -6.55 -3.91
C HIS A 37 -13.86 -6.19 -4.27
N ARG A 38 -14.23 -4.89 -4.16
CA ARG A 38 -15.63 -4.42 -4.31
C ARG A 38 -15.83 -3.43 -5.46
N SER A 39 -14.85 -2.61 -5.78
CA SER A 39 -14.99 -1.47 -6.70
C SER A 39 -14.64 -1.86 -8.14
N ALA A 40 -15.46 -2.72 -8.77
CA ALA A 40 -15.21 -3.26 -10.10
C ALA A 40 -15.09 -2.17 -11.19
N GLU A 41 -16.02 -1.23 -11.22
CA GLU A 41 -16.08 -0.16 -12.21
C GLU A 41 -14.84 0.77 -12.11
N ALA A 42 -14.48 1.17 -10.88
CA ALA A 42 -13.28 1.97 -10.67
C ALA A 42 -12.00 1.21 -11.06
N ALA A 43 -11.91 -0.10 -10.77
CA ALA A 43 -10.79 -0.92 -11.19
C ALA A 43 -10.69 -1.04 -12.72
N ALA A 44 -11.82 -1.22 -13.40
CA ALA A 44 -11.88 -1.24 -14.87
C ALA A 44 -11.40 0.09 -15.48
N THR A 45 -11.83 1.22 -14.91
CA THR A 45 -11.38 2.56 -15.30
C THR A 45 -9.87 2.72 -15.15
N VAL A 46 -9.29 2.26 -14.02
CA VAL A 46 -7.85 2.31 -13.79
C VAL A 46 -7.11 1.41 -14.79
N ALA A 47 -7.59 0.19 -15.01
CA ALA A 47 -6.96 -0.73 -15.95
C ALA A 47 -6.97 -0.17 -17.38
N ALA A 48 -8.10 0.41 -17.83
CA ALA A 48 -8.20 1.06 -19.14
C ALA A 48 -7.19 2.21 -19.30
N ALA A 49 -7.01 3.03 -18.26
CA ALA A 49 -6.04 4.13 -18.26
C ALA A 49 -4.57 3.65 -18.25
N CYS A 50 -4.31 2.41 -17.84
CA CYS A 50 -2.97 1.81 -17.81
C CYS A 50 -2.55 1.15 -19.15
N GLY A 51 -3.45 0.98 -20.10
CA GLY A 51 -3.18 0.35 -21.40
C GLY A 51 -3.05 -1.17 -21.29
N ASP A 52 -1.85 -1.72 -21.06
CA ASP A 52 -1.67 -3.16 -20.86
C ASP A 52 -1.86 -3.52 -19.38
N ALA A 53 -3.10 -3.55 -18.95
CA ALA A 53 -3.49 -3.92 -17.60
C ALA A 53 -4.75 -4.79 -17.61
N ILE A 54 -4.89 -5.59 -16.57
CA ILE A 54 -6.10 -6.38 -16.32
C ILE A 54 -6.64 -6.07 -14.93
N SER A 55 -7.96 -5.95 -14.82
CA SER A 55 -8.63 -5.86 -13.53
C SER A 55 -8.97 -7.27 -13.02
N VAL A 56 -8.55 -7.60 -11.80
CA VAL A 56 -8.75 -8.92 -11.20
C VAL A 56 -9.44 -8.77 -9.86
N ARG A 57 -10.64 -9.36 -9.73
CA ARG A 57 -11.36 -9.41 -8.46
C ARG A 57 -10.69 -10.43 -7.54
N GLY A 58 -10.50 -10.08 -6.25
CA GLY A 58 -10.03 -11.00 -5.22
C GLY A 58 -9.93 -10.31 -3.87
N ASP A 59 -10.23 -11.05 -2.82
CA ASP A 59 -10.06 -10.63 -1.43
C ASP A 59 -8.71 -11.15 -0.92
N VAL A 60 -7.79 -10.25 -0.62
CA VAL A 60 -6.45 -10.62 -0.12
C VAL A 60 -6.47 -11.35 1.21
N ALA A 61 -7.59 -11.30 1.96
CA ALA A 61 -7.79 -12.10 3.15
C ALA A 61 -7.96 -13.60 2.87
N ARG A 62 -8.18 -14.01 1.60
CA ARG A 62 -8.39 -15.39 1.17
C ARG A 62 -7.19 -15.88 0.35
N ASP A 63 -6.55 -16.95 0.78
CA ASP A 63 -5.37 -17.50 0.10
C ASP A 63 -5.65 -17.92 -1.35
N GLU A 64 -6.80 -18.52 -1.59
CA GLU A 64 -7.23 -18.91 -2.94
C GLU A 64 -7.32 -17.73 -3.90
N ASP A 65 -7.85 -16.57 -3.44
CA ASP A 65 -7.92 -15.35 -4.24
C ASP A 65 -6.52 -14.76 -4.49
N CYS A 66 -5.63 -14.80 -3.50
CA CYS A 66 -4.23 -14.38 -3.67
C CYS A 66 -3.51 -15.20 -4.74
N ARG A 67 -3.72 -16.51 -4.77
CA ARG A 67 -3.17 -17.40 -5.80
C ARG A 67 -3.77 -17.10 -7.18
N ALA A 68 -5.08 -16.87 -7.26
CA ALA A 68 -5.75 -16.49 -8.51
C ALA A 68 -5.23 -15.15 -9.06
N ILE A 69 -5.02 -14.15 -8.18
CA ILE A 69 -4.43 -12.86 -8.57
C ILE A 69 -3.01 -13.03 -9.13
N ALA A 70 -2.16 -13.83 -8.48
CA ALA A 70 -0.81 -14.12 -8.95
C ALA A 70 -0.84 -14.92 -10.27
N GLY A 71 -1.72 -15.91 -10.37
CA GLY A 71 -1.94 -16.71 -11.58
C GLY A 71 -2.32 -15.84 -12.78
N ALA A 72 -3.22 -14.89 -12.60
CA ALA A 72 -3.63 -13.97 -13.68
C ALA A 72 -2.46 -13.15 -14.26
N ALA A 73 -1.48 -12.76 -13.43
CA ALA A 73 -0.26 -12.11 -13.92
C ALA A 73 0.61 -13.07 -14.74
N LEU A 74 0.77 -14.31 -14.24
CA LEU A 74 1.57 -15.34 -14.90
C LEU A 74 0.92 -15.77 -16.22
N ASP A 75 -0.38 -15.97 -16.25
CA ASP A 75 -1.12 -16.33 -17.48
C ASP A 75 -0.99 -15.24 -18.55
N ARG A 76 -0.95 -13.97 -18.15
CA ARG A 76 -0.92 -12.83 -19.09
C ARG A 76 0.49 -12.48 -19.56
N TRP A 77 1.51 -12.50 -18.68
CA TRP A 77 2.86 -12.01 -18.98
C TRP A 77 3.97 -13.02 -18.67
N GLY A 78 3.67 -14.18 -18.10
CA GLY A 78 4.63 -15.22 -17.76
C GLY A 78 5.60 -14.88 -16.61
N ARG A 79 5.44 -13.72 -15.96
CA ARG A 79 6.36 -13.20 -14.93
C ARG A 79 5.71 -12.25 -13.95
N ILE A 80 6.34 -12.05 -12.80
CA ILE A 80 5.99 -11.03 -11.81
C ILE A 80 7.28 -10.36 -11.34
N ASP A 81 7.49 -9.09 -11.71
CA ASP A 81 8.68 -8.31 -11.35
C ASP A 81 8.47 -7.49 -10.07
N ALA A 82 7.23 -7.07 -9.82
CA ALA A 82 6.90 -6.29 -8.64
C ALA A 82 5.54 -6.68 -8.04
N LEU A 83 5.47 -6.72 -6.73
CA LEU A 83 4.24 -6.85 -5.96
C LEU A 83 4.10 -5.62 -5.05
N VAL A 84 2.99 -4.90 -5.17
CA VAL A 84 2.63 -3.80 -4.27
C VAL A 84 1.42 -4.22 -3.44
N ASN A 85 1.63 -4.49 -2.17
CA ASN A 85 0.58 -4.77 -1.20
C ASN A 85 -0.01 -3.46 -0.70
N CYS A 86 -1.01 -2.93 -1.43
CA CYS A 86 -1.68 -1.66 -1.13
C CYS A 86 -3.12 -1.86 -0.62
N ALA A 87 -3.70 -3.05 -0.73
CA ALA A 87 -5.00 -3.35 -0.12
C ALA A 87 -4.94 -3.14 1.40
N GLY A 88 -5.94 -2.47 1.93
CA GLY A 88 -6.03 -2.21 3.36
C GLY A 88 -7.47 -1.95 3.79
N THR A 89 -7.72 -2.12 5.08
CA THR A 89 -9.00 -1.81 5.72
C THR A 89 -8.79 -1.25 7.11
N THR A 90 -9.79 -0.57 7.62
CA THR A 90 -9.85 -0.09 9.00
C THR A 90 -11.27 -0.10 9.53
N GLN A 91 -11.39 0.07 10.83
CA GLN A 91 -12.60 0.53 11.52
C GLN A 91 -12.27 1.92 12.08
N PHE A 92 -13.02 2.94 11.68
CA PHE A 92 -12.85 4.28 12.26
C PHE A 92 -13.50 4.32 13.65
N VAL A 93 -12.67 4.33 14.68
CA VAL A 93 -13.09 4.44 16.09
C VAL A 93 -12.12 5.37 16.81
N PRO A 94 -12.61 6.47 17.43
CA PRO A 94 -11.77 7.35 18.22
C PRO A 94 -10.98 6.57 19.28
N MET A 95 -9.71 6.90 19.46
CA MET A 95 -8.83 6.21 20.40
C MET A 95 -9.30 6.34 21.88
N SER A 96 -10.16 7.31 22.19
CA SER A 96 -10.78 7.45 23.52
C SER A 96 -11.92 6.46 23.79
N GLU A 97 -12.41 5.73 22.77
CA GLU A 97 -13.61 4.89 22.83
C GLU A 97 -13.25 3.40 22.77
N LEU A 98 -12.59 2.89 23.83
CA LEU A 98 -12.07 1.51 23.89
C LEU A 98 -13.16 0.46 23.69
N GLU A 99 -14.33 0.66 24.27
CA GLU A 99 -15.46 -0.29 24.22
C GLU A 99 -16.08 -0.46 22.83
N ARG A 100 -15.73 0.40 21.87
CA ARG A 100 -16.24 0.32 20.49
C ARG A 100 -15.42 -0.60 19.57
N LEU A 101 -14.33 -1.19 20.07
CA LEU A 101 -13.55 -2.19 19.35
C LEU A 101 -13.63 -3.53 20.08
N ASN A 102 -13.80 -4.59 19.30
CA ASN A 102 -13.87 -5.96 19.79
C ASN A 102 -12.93 -6.88 18.99
N ALA A 103 -12.76 -8.13 19.44
CA ALA A 103 -11.88 -9.09 18.77
C ALA A 103 -12.17 -9.28 17.27
N PRO A 104 -13.42 -9.45 16.80
CA PRO A 104 -13.76 -9.52 15.38
C PRO A 104 -13.28 -8.31 14.55
N ASP A 105 -13.23 -7.10 15.12
CA ASP A 105 -12.69 -5.94 14.42
C ASP A 105 -11.18 -6.07 14.18
N PHE A 106 -10.44 -6.55 15.18
CA PHE A 106 -9.02 -6.86 15.03
C PHE A 106 -8.80 -7.95 13.99
N GLU A 107 -9.53 -9.06 14.08
CA GLU A 107 -9.41 -10.18 13.15
C GLU A 107 -9.62 -9.72 11.70
N ARG A 108 -10.68 -8.97 11.42
CA ARG A 108 -10.96 -8.41 10.09
C ARG A 108 -9.85 -7.51 9.58
N VAL A 109 -9.34 -6.61 10.42
CA VAL A 109 -8.29 -5.67 10.05
C VAL A 109 -6.96 -6.41 9.81
N PHE A 110 -6.61 -7.36 10.67
CA PHE A 110 -5.39 -8.17 10.52
C PHE A 110 -5.46 -9.10 9.31
N ALA A 111 -6.61 -9.69 9.02
CA ALA A 111 -6.79 -10.56 7.86
C ALA A 111 -6.42 -9.83 6.55
N VAL A 112 -6.83 -8.57 6.40
CA VAL A 112 -6.53 -7.78 5.20
C VAL A 112 -5.14 -7.15 5.26
N ASN A 113 -4.78 -6.50 6.39
CA ASN A 113 -3.60 -5.64 6.46
C ASN A 113 -2.29 -6.40 6.74
N VAL A 114 -2.36 -7.62 7.26
CA VAL A 114 -1.18 -8.42 7.67
C VAL A 114 -1.14 -9.75 6.94
N ILE A 115 -2.21 -10.56 7.10
CA ILE A 115 -2.27 -11.89 6.49
C ILE A 115 -2.34 -11.77 4.97
N GLY A 116 -3.10 -10.81 4.42
CA GLY A 116 -3.19 -10.54 3.00
C GLY A 116 -1.84 -10.29 2.33
N PRO A 117 -1.01 -9.32 2.78
CA PRO A 117 0.34 -9.10 2.29
C PRO A 117 1.24 -10.33 2.37
N TYR A 118 1.13 -11.13 3.43
CA TYR A 118 1.86 -12.40 3.54
C TYR A 118 1.41 -13.40 2.48
N GLN A 119 0.11 -13.61 2.33
CA GLN A 119 -0.47 -14.54 1.35
C GLN A 119 -0.13 -14.14 -0.09
N MET A 120 -0.27 -12.87 -0.43
CA MET A 120 0.10 -12.34 -1.74
C MET A 120 1.59 -12.51 -2.03
N THR A 121 2.46 -12.20 -1.05
CA THR A 121 3.91 -12.41 -1.19
C THR A 121 4.23 -13.88 -1.39
N ARG A 122 3.61 -14.78 -0.62
CA ARG A 122 3.77 -16.24 -0.77
C ARG A 122 3.33 -16.72 -2.17
N ALA A 123 2.19 -16.24 -2.66
CA ALA A 123 1.66 -16.61 -3.97
C ALA A 123 2.56 -16.15 -5.13
N ALA A 124 3.23 -15.00 -4.98
CA ALA A 124 4.10 -14.43 -6.01
C ALA A 124 5.59 -14.83 -5.86
N ALA A 125 5.99 -15.43 -4.72
CA ALA A 125 7.39 -15.59 -4.34
C ALA A 125 8.25 -16.31 -5.37
N ALA A 126 7.77 -17.41 -5.95
CA ALA A 126 8.51 -18.17 -6.96
C ALA A 126 8.83 -17.31 -8.18
N ALA A 127 7.83 -16.67 -8.76
CA ALA A 127 8.01 -15.81 -9.92
C ALA A 127 8.87 -14.57 -9.64
N LEU A 128 8.73 -13.97 -8.44
CA LEU A 128 9.59 -12.86 -8.02
C LEU A 128 11.07 -13.28 -7.93
N LYS A 129 11.36 -14.47 -7.40
CA LYS A 129 12.73 -14.98 -7.30
C LYS A 129 13.40 -15.16 -8.67
N GLU A 130 12.68 -15.65 -9.66
CA GLU A 130 13.19 -15.89 -11.02
C GLU A 130 13.70 -14.61 -11.70
N VAL A 131 13.16 -13.44 -11.33
CA VAL A 131 13.46 -12.16 -11.98
C VAL A 131 14.18 -11.17 -11.07
N LEU A 132 14.63 -11.59 -9.87
CA LEU A 132 15.21 -10.72 -8.84
C LEU A 132 14.23 -9.56 -8.48
N GLY A 133 12.99 -9.91 -8.24
CA GLY A 133 11.85 -9.01 -8.10
C GLY A 133 11.83 -8.21 -6.80
N VAL A 134 10.74 -7.49 -6.60
CA VAL A 134 10.57 -6.62 -5.43
C VAL A 134 9.14 -6.65 -4.89
N VAL A 135 9.03 -6.62 -3.57
CA VAL A 135 7.78 -6.41 -2.84
C VAL A 135 7.82 -5.05 -2.16
N VAL A 136 6.76 -4.25 -2.31
CA VAL A 136 6.56 -3.02 -1.55
C VAL A 136 5.25 -3.10 -0.79
N ASN A 137 5.33 -3.03 0.53
CA ASN A 137 4.17 -3.00 1.42
C ASN A 137 3.75 -1.55 1.69
N VAL A 138 2.47 -1.23 1.52
CA VAL A 138 1.92 0.07 1.92
C VAL A 138 1.46 -0.02 3.38
N SER A 139 2.35 0.38 4.27
CA SER A 139 2.08 0.46 5.71
C SER A 139 1.46 1.82 6.09
N SER A 140 1.88 2.40 7.20
CA SER A 140 1.46 3.72 7.69
C SER A 140 2.40 4.20 8.78
N VAL A 141 2.54 5.52 8.96
CA VAL A 141 3.16 6.10 10.15
C VAL A 141 2.44 5.67 11.43
N SER A 142 1.14 5.34 11.36
CA SER A 142 0.36 4.78 12.47
C SER A 142 1.00 3.56 13.12
N GLY A 143 1.67 2.73 12.34
CA GLY A 143 2.40 1.56 12.82
C GLY A 143 3.70 1.86 13.57
N LEU A 144 4.14 3.11 13.60
CA LEU A 144 5.29 3.58 14.38
C LEU A 144 4.86 4.40 15.60
N VAL A 145 3.88 5.30 15.40
CA VAL A 145 3.49 6.27 16.43
C VAL A 145 2.29 5.81 17.28
N GLY A 146 1.68 4.66 16.95
CA GLY A 146 0.57 4.10 17.70
C GLY A 146 -0.73 4.91 17.66
N SER A 147 -0.88 5.82 16.68
CA SER A 147 -2.10 6.61 16.47
C SER A 147 -2.72 6.30 15.11
N GLY A 148 -3.96 6.70 14.87
CA GLY A 148 -4.61 6.48 13.57
C GLY A 148 -6.12 6.34 13.68
N SER A 149 -6.71 5.66 12.72
CA SER A 149 -8.17 5.46 12.65
C SER A 149 -8.74 4.53 13.73
N SER A 150 -7.89 3.65 14.30
CA SER A 150 -8.23 2.77 15.44
C SER A 150 -6.99 2.04 15.96
N TYR A 151 -7.10 1.44 17.16
CA TYR A 151 -6.08 0.56 17.72
C TYR A 151 -5.79 -0.65 16.81
N ALA A 152 -6.84 -1.29 16.27
CA ALA A 152 -6.69 -2.44 15.37
C ALA A 152 -5.89 -2.07 14.12
N TYR A 153 -6.14 -0.89 13.54
CA TYR A 153 -5.40 -0.39 12.39
C TYR A 153 -3.93 -0.12 12.73
N ALA A 154 -3.66 0.67 13.78
CA ALA A 154 -2.30 1.01 14.19
C ALA A 154 -1.48 -0.26 14.50
N ALA A 155 -2.05 -1.20 15.27
CA ALA A 155 -1.42 -2.48 15.57
C ALA A 155 -1.14 -3.31 14.31
N SER A 156 -2.09 -3.37 13.37
CA SER A 156 -1.89 -4.10 12.10
C SER A 156 -0.76 -3.51 11.26
N LYS A 157 -0.61 -2.19 11.24
CA LYS A 157 0.48 -1.53 10.50
C LYS A 157 1.84 -1.72 11.18
N GLY A 158 1.90 -1.78 12.51
CA GLY A 158 3.10 -2.20 13.25
C GLY A 158 3.48 -3.66 12.94
N ALA A 159 2.49 -4.56 12.91
CA ALA A 159 2.71 -5.95 12.52
C ALA A 159 3.19 -6.07 11.06
N LEU A 160 2.64 -5.28 10.12
CA LEU A 160 3.10 -5.25 8.72
C LEU A 160 4.55 -4.73 8.60
N ASN A 161 4.95 -3.76 9.43
CA ASN A 161 6.34 -3.30 9.49
C ASN A 161 7.28 -4.46 9.87
N THR A 162 6.97 -5.21 10.92
CA THR A 162 7.74 -6.38 11.34
C THR A 162 7.74 -7.49 10.29
N LEU A 163 6.59 -7.77 9.68
CA LEU A 163 6.47 -8.72 8.57
C LEU A 163 7.36 -8.33 7.38
N THR A 164 7.43 -7.05 7.05
CA THR A 164 8.33 -6.52 6.00
C THR A 164 9.78 -6.87 6.28
N LEU A 165 10.26 -6.65 7.51
CA LEU A 165 11.63 -6.97 7.92
C LEU A 165 11.92 -8.48 7.85
N SER A 166 10.96 -9.30 8.29
CA SER A 166 11.07 -10.75 8.25
C SER A 166 11.13 -11.27 6.80
N LEU A 167 10.25 -10.79 5.94
CA LEU A 167 10.23 -11.17 4.52
C LEU A 167 11.52 -10.71 3.80
N ALA A 168 11.99 -9.50 4.07
CA ALA A 168 13.23 -8.98 3.49
C ALA A 168 14.44 -9.86 3.82
N ARG A 169 14.54 -10.31 5.08
CA ARG A 169 15.63 -11.20 5.52
C ARG A 169 15.57 -12.59 4.85
N ASN A 170 14.37 -13.14 4.72
CA ASN A 170 14.20 -14.54 4.31
C ASN A 170 14.05 -14.73 2.80
N LEU A 171 13.72 -13.68 2.05
CA LEU A 171 13.61 -13.73 0.59
C LEU A 171 14.85 -13.17 -0.14
N ALA A 172 15.78 -12.56 0.60
CA ALA A 172 17.08 -12.18 0.05
C ALA A 172 17.94 -13.42 -0.23
N PRO A 173 18.83 -13.39 -1.25
CA PRO A 173 19.14 -12.21 -2.08
C PRO A 173 18.20 -12.01 -3.27
N GLU A 174 17.28 -12.94 -3.55
CA GLU A 174 16.53 -12.95 -4.81
C GLU A 174 15.42 -11.91 -4.84
N VAL A 175 14.79 -11.59 -3.69
CA VAL A 175 13.67 -10.64 -3.64
C VAL A 175 13.94 -9.56 -2.60
N ARG A 176 13.86 -8.29 -3.02
CA ARG A 176 13.87 -7.14 -2.09
C ARG A 176 12.48 -6.91 -1.54
N VAL A 177 12.37 -6.64 -0.25
CA VAL A 177 11.09 -6.33 0.40
C VAL A 177 11.23 -5.06 1.23
N ASN A 178 10.41 -4.05 0.96
CA ASN A 178 10.42 -2.77 1.67
C ASN A 178 8.98 -2.33 1.99
N ALA A 179 8.84 -1.32 2.82
CA ALA A 179 7.55 -0.67 3.05
C ALA A 179 7.64 0.85 2.85
N VAL A 180 6.58 1.44 2.32
CA VAL A 180 6.31 2.87 2.46
C VAL A 180 5.33 3.09 3.60
N LEU A 181 5.54 4.14 4.38
CA LEU A 181 4.73 4.52 5.53
C LEU A 181 4.11 5.91 5.29
N PRO A 182 2.96 5.97 4.58
CA PRO A 182 2.29 7.25 4.36
C PRO A 182 1.78 7.85 5.67
N GLY A 183 1.78 9.19 5.71
CA GLY A 183 1.03 9.97 6.68
C GLY A 183 -0.43 10.14 6.27
N PHE A 184 -0.94 11.38 6.38
CA PHE A 184 -2.24 11.71 5.80
C PHE A 184 -2.10 11.81 4.29
N VAL A 185 -2.87 11.00 3.56
CA VAL A 185 -2.95 11.02 2.10
C VAL A 185 -4.33 11.46 1.69
N GLU A 186 -4.41 12.46 0.80
CA GLU A 186 -5.68 12.94 0.26
C GLU A 186 -6.47 11.81 -0.41
N GLY A 187 -7.79 11.85 -0.32
CA GLY A 187 -8.64 10.95 -1.05
C GLY A 187 -9.81 10.37 -0.29
N ARG A 188 -10.48 9.44 -0.95
CA ARG A 188 -11.73 8.84 -0.51
C ARG A 188 -11.65 8.17 0.87
N TRP A 189 -10.55 7.48 1.16
CA TRP A 189 -10.35 6.75 2.42
C TRP A 189 -10.59 7.62 3.66
N ILE A 190 -9.92 8.76 3.74
CA ILE A 190 -10.07 9.67 4.88
C ILE A 190 -11.44 10.36 4.82
N ARG A 191 -11.87 10.79 3.63
CA ARG A 191 -13.16 11.46 3.43
C ARG A 191 -14.34 10.60 3.89
N GLU A 192 -14.36 9.32 3.55
CA GLU A 192 -15.36 8.35 4.04
C GLU A 192 -15.24 8.10 5.55
N GLY A 193 -14.02 8.13 6.09
CA GLY A 193 -13.77 7.87 7.52
C GLY A 193 -14.19 8.99 8.44
N VAL A 194 -13.92 10.25 8.08
CA VAL A 194 -14.22 11.40 8.93
C VAL A 194 -15.51 12.13 8.51
N GLY A 195 -16.06 11.80 7.34
CA GLY A 195 -17.21 12.45 6.74
C GLY A 195 -16.84 13.71 5.95
N GLU A 196 -17.64 14.01 4.91
CA GLU A 196 -17.39 15.11 3.98
C GLU A 196 -17.30 16.47 4.68
N ALA A 197 -18.18 16.74 5.63
CA ALA A 197 -18.22 18.02 6.37
C ALA A 197 -16.98 18.27 7.25
N ALA A 198 -16.27 17.21 7.68
CA ALA A 198 -15.09 17.32 8.54
C ALA A 198 -13.77 17.23 7.75
N TYR A 199 -13.81 16.74 6.51
CA TYR A 199 -12.61 16.39 5.76
C TYR A 199 -11.62 17.54 5.59
N GLU A 200 -12.06 18.70 5.10
CA GLU A 200 -11.16 19.83 4.85
C GLU A 200 -10.53 20.34 6.16
N ARG A 201 -11.31 20.45 7.23
CA ARG A 201 -10.79 20.84 8.54
C ARG A 201 -9.74 19.85 9.06
N VAL A 202 -9.99 18.54 8.92
CA VAL A 202 -9.04 17.51 9.34
C VAL A 202 -7.77 17.59 8.50
N LYS A 203 -7.89 17.77 7.18
CA LYS A 203 -6.77 17.95 6.25
C LYS A 203 -5.90 19.17 6.65
N GLU A 204 -6.53 20.31 6.95
CA GLU A 204 -5.83 21.53 7.40
C GLU A 204 -5.08 21.27 8.71
N GLN A 205 -5.71 20.66 9.71
CA GLN A 205 -5.07 20.32 10.98
C GLN A 205 -3.84 19.40 10.80
N TRP A 206 -3.90 18.47 9.85
CA TRP A 206 -2.75 17.62 9.55
C TRP A 206 -1.65 18.40 8.81
N ALA A 207 -2.02 19.25 7.86
CA ALA A 207 -1.08 20.11 7.16
C ALA A 207 -0.35 21.07 8.10
N GLU A 208 -1.06 21.66 9.07
CA GLU A 208 -0.46 22.54 10.09
C GLU A 208 0.57 21.82 10.97
N ARG A 209 0.39 20.53 11.23
CA ARG A 209 1.32 19.72 12.04
C ARG A 209 2.49 19.19 11.24
N ALA A 210 2.35 19.05 9.93
CA ALA A 210 3.39 18.52 9.06
C ALA A 210 4.54 19.53 8.88
N ALA A 211 5.79 19.07 8.93
CA ALA A 211 6.96 19.92 8.74
C ALA A 211 6.95 20.65 7.40
N LEU A 212 6.45 20.00 6.32
CA LEU A 212 6.31 20.61 4.99
C LEU A 212 5.05 21.46 4.82
N GLY A 213 4.19 21.57 5.84
CA GLY A 213 2.99 22.41 5.80
C GLY A 213 1.88 21.93 4.88
N ARG A 214 1.87 20.65 4.53
CA ARG A 214 0.89 20.04 3.63
C ARG A 214 0.72 18.56 3.93
N VAL A 215 -0.30 17.94 3.37
CA VAL A 215 -0.52 16.50 3.35
C VAL A 215 -0.01 15.89 2.04
N CYS A 216 0.07 14.58 1.96
CA CYS A 216 0.54 13.88 0.76
C CYS A 216 -0.60 13.62 -0.23
N THR A 217 -0.26 13.55 -1.51
CA THR A 217 -1.14 13.02 -2.55
C THR A 217 -0.87 11.53 -2.81
N PRO A 218 -1.81 10.79 -3.40
CA PRO A 218 -1.59 9.42 -3.83
C PRO A 218 -0.40 9.27 -4.80
N GLU A 219 -0.21 10.25 -5.67
CA GLU A 219 0.85 10.27 -6.69
C GLU A 219 2.24 10.36 -6.04
N GLU A 220 2.41 11.18 -5.00
CA GLU A 220 3.68 11.30 -4.26
C GLU A 220 4.04 10.01 -3.53
N VAL A 221 3.05 9.30 -3.00
CA VAL A 221 3.28 7.96 -2.43
C VAL A 221 3.62 6.95 -3.51
N ALA A 222 2.97 7.03 -4.68
CA ALA A 222 3.28 6.18 -5.82
C ALA A 222 4.70 6.42 -6.37
N ASP A 223 5.20 7.65 -6.35
CA ASP A 223 6.59 7.97 -6.72
C ASP A 223 7.60 7.30 -5.78
N ALA A 224 7.35 7.31 -4.46
CA ALA A 224 8.20 6.62 -3.49
C ALA A 224 8.17 5.08 -3.68
N ILE A 225 6.97 4.50 -3.92
CA ILE A 225 6.81 3.08 -4.27
C ILE A 225 7.61 2.76 -5.53
N GLY A 226 7.45 3.59 -6.55
CA GLY A 226 8.12 3.43 -7.83
C GLY A 226 9.64 3.50 -7.73
N TRP A 227 10.18 4.41 -6.91
CA TRP A 227 11.61 4.47 -6.62
C TRP A 227 12.11 3.17 -5.98
N LEU A 228 11.40 2.61 -5.01
CA LEU A 228 11.75 1.33 -4.41
C LEU A 228 11.74 0.18 -5.43
N ILE A 229 10.87 0.24 -6.44
CA ILE A 229 10.78 -0.77 -7.50
C ILE A 229 11.94 -0.63 -8.50
N THR A 230 12.22 0.58 -9.00
CA THR A 230 13.09 0.79 -10.17
C THR A 230 14.44 1.43 -9.86
N GLY A 231 14.56 2.18 -8.76
CA GLY A 231 15.70 3.04 -8.47
C GLY A 231 16.53 2.66 -7.24
N ALA A 232 16.18 1.56 -6.53
CA ALA A 232 16.76 1.23 -5.22
C ALA A 232 17.31 -0.22 -5.16
N PRO A 233 18.29 -0.61 -6.02
CA PRO A 233 18.69 -2.02 -6.19
C PRO A 233 19.35 -2.63 -4.94
N VAL A 234 19.91 -1.83 -4.05
CA VAL A 234 20.56 -2.30 -2.80
C VAL A 234 19.73 -2.02 -1.55
N VAL A 235 18.44 -1.63 -1.72
CA VAL A 235 17.55 -1.29 -0.61
C VAL A 235 16.59 -2.43 -0.35
N THR A 236 16.70 -3.06 0.82
CA THR A 236 15.76 -4.09 1.33
C THR A 236 15.59 -3.94 2.84
N GLY A 237 14.45 -4.33 3.38
CA GLY A 237 14.13 -4.21 4.80
C GLY A 237 13.94 -2.78 5.29
N GLN A 238 13.65 -1.82 4.41
CA GLN A 238 13.48 -0.43 4.81
C GLN A 238 12.00 -0.06 5.00
N LEU A 239 11.76 0.83 5.97
CA LEU A 239 10.49 1.43 6.31
C LEU A 239 10.57 2.91 5.99
N ILE A 240 10.14 3.30 4.78
CA ILE A 240 10.31 4.67 4.26
C ILE A 240 9.07 5.51 4.59
N MET A 241 9.23 6.49 5.46
CA MET A 241 8.16 7.45 5.77
C MET A 241 7.92 8.39 4.58
N VAL A 242 6.64 8.52 4.19
CA VAL A 242 6.15 9.43 3.14
C VAL A 242 4.98 10.20 3.74
N ASP A 243 5.29 11.17 4.60
CA ASP A 243 4.32 11.77 5.51
C ASP A 243 4.36 13.29 5.58
N ALA A 244 5.07 13.94 4.66
CA ALA A 244 5.33 15.38 4.69
C ALA A 244 5.97 15.86 6.02
N GLY A 245 6.62 14.97 6.76
CA GLY A 245 7.25 15.25 8.05
C GLY A 245 6.26 15.35 9.22
N ILE A 246 5.08 14.75 9.12
CA ILE A 246 4.09 14.77 10.21
C ILE A 246 4.63 14.10 11.47
N ALA A 247 5.42 13.02 11.33
CA ALA A 247 6.02 12.33 12.46
C ALA A 247 7.10 13.15 13.17
N LEU A 248 7.70 14.13 12.50
CA LEU A 248 8.67 15.07 13.08
C LEU A 248 7.98 16.21 13.84
N GLY A 249 6.78 16.58 13.42
CA GLY A 249 6.10 17.78 13.89
C GLY A 249 6.74 19.08 13.37
N ARG A 250 6.09 20.20 13.62
CA ARG A 250 6.67 21.53 13.35
C ARG A 250 7.49 22.02 14.54
N PRO A 251 8.63 22.66 14.31
CA PRO A 251 9.31 23.37 15.38
C PRO A 251 8.41 24.52 15.89
N PRO A 252 8.50 24.90 17.16
CA PRO A 252 7.79 26.07 17.66
C PRO A 252 8.19 27.31 16.84
N ALA A 253 7.21 28.18 16.56
CA ALA A 253 7.48 29.44 15.87
C ALA A 253 8.52 30.23 16.67
N VAL A 254 9.68 30.45 16.10
CA VAL A 254 10.67 31.36 16.68
C VAL A 254 10.09 32.75 16.51
N ALA A 255 9.78 33.42 17.61
CA ALA A 255 9.41 34.82 17.59
C ALA A 255 10.58 35.61 16.94
N ARG A 256 10.31 36.19 15.78
CA ARG A 256 11.25 37.10 15.13
C ARG A 256 11.10 38.49 15.70
#